data_90a7fc01653e36e98571a6d27900b626
#
_entry.id   90a7fc01653e36e98571a6d27900b626
#
_cell.length_a   1.000
_cell.length_b   1.000
_cell.length_c   1.000
_cell.angle_alpha   90.00
_cell.angle_beta   90.00
_cell.angle_gamma   90.00
#
_symmetry.space_group_name_H-M   'P 1'
#
loop_
_entity.id
_entity.type
_entity.pdbx_description
1 polymer ?
#
loop_
_entity_poly.entity_id
_entity_poly.type
_entity_poly.pdbx_seq_one_letter_code
_entity_poly.pdbx_strand_id
1 'polypeptide(L)'
;MSKIIKIGLPSKGRLKDESLKVFRKCNLSIKNSKRNYISEIKNFNPNEVIFSHAREIVERLADNSLDIGISGYDLLKESLPGIQKNIQVFSRLNFGFAVLVVAVPDAWIDVQTIADLEEISFEFKDKNIGKLRVATKYPNLTNNFLLSKGLTQYKFVNSLGSTEIYPFTDQSEIITDITSTGSTLKANKLRILKDGDFLKSSACILIAKKSLKDKYKKTIIHKLLNKIKKTPENEF
;
A
#
# COMPACT_ATOMS: atom_id res chain seq x y z
N MET A 1 14.12 -28.15 4.14
CA MET A 1 13.73 -26.71 4.08
C MET A 1 14.94 -25.87 3.72
N SER A 2 14.79 -24.90 2.84
CA SER A 2 15.89 -24.00 2.44
C SER A 2 16.42 -23.22 3.65
N LYS A 3 17.74 -23.27 3.87
CA LYS A 3 18.42 -22.47 4.93
C LYS A 3 18.60 -20.99 4.53
N ILE A 4 18.13 -20.58 3.35
CA ILE A 4 18.26 -19.23 2.81
C ILE A 4 17.09 -18.38 3.27
N ILE A 5 17.34 -17.14 3.69
CA ILE A 5 16.32 -16.14 3.98
C ILE A 5 16.02 -15.36 2.69
N LYS A 6 14.75 -15.33 2.30
CA LYS A 6 14.27 -14.59 1.13
C LYS A 6 13.68 -13.25 1.53
N ILE A 7 14.26 -12.18 0.99
CA ILE A 7 13.94 -10.79 1.34
C ILE A 7 13.27 -10.13 0.15
N GLY A 8 12.02 -9.68 0.29
CA GLY A 8 11.28 -8.96 -0.74
C GLY A 8 11.52 -7.45 -0.66
N LEU A 9 11.96 -6.83 -1.76
CA LEU A 9 12.08 -5.38 -1.88
C LEU A 9 11.31 -4.86 -3.09
N PRO A 10 10.75 -3.62 -3.03
CA PRO A 10 10.11 -3.00 -4.18
C PRO A 10 11.03 -2.89 -5.38
N SER A 11 10.52 -3.23 -6.57
CA SER A 11 11.33 -3.26 -7.81
C SER A 11 11.47 -1.90 -8.49
N LYS A 12 10.61 -0.91 -8.15
CA LYS A 12 10.57 0.40 -8.82
C LYS A 12 10.06 1.53 -7.91
N GLY A 13 10.31 2.76 -8.35
CA GLY A 13 9.80 3.99 -7.75
C GLY A 13 10.47 4.34 -6.42
N ARG A 14 9.95 5.41 -5.81
CA ARG A 14 10.46 5.98 -4.56
C ARG A 14 10.60 4.96 -3.43
N LEU A 15 9.65 4.03 -3.35
CA LEU A 15 9.68 2.99 -2.31
C LEU A 15 10.92 2.09 -2.43
N LYS A 16 11.35 1.75 -3.67
CA LYS A 16 12.61 1.02 -3.92
C LYS A 16 13.81 1.81 -3.41
N ASP A 17 13.92 3.07 -3.84
CA ASP A 17 15.10 3.89 -3.56
C ASP A 17 15.29 4.10 -2.05
N GLU A 18 14.20 4.42 -1.34
CA GLU A 18 14.23 4.58 0.11
C GLU A 18 14.51 3.25 0.84
N SER A 19 13.94 2.13 0.37
CA SER A 19 14.27 0.80 0.92
C SER A 19 15.76 0.48 0.80
N LEU A 20 16.35 0.75 -0.37
CA LEU A 20 17.79 0.55 -0.58
C LEU A 20 18.65 1.49 0.30
N LYS A 21 18.18 2.72 0.58
CA LYS A 21 18.86 3.64 1.51
C LYS A 21 18.86 3.06 2.93
N VAL A 22 17.75 2.51 3.42
CA VAL A 22 17.67 1.86 4.74
C VAL A 22 18.74 0.77 4.85
N PHE A 23 18.85 -0.12 3.86
CA PHE A 23 19.86 -1.18 3.89
C PHE A 23 21.29 -0.63 3.85
N ARG A 24 21.57 0.38 3.02
CA ARG A 24 22.90 1.02 2.94
C ARG A 24 23.33 1.67 4.26
N LYS A 25 22.41 2.40 4.91
CA LYS A 25 22.67 3.01 6.24
C LYS A 25 23.03 1.98 7.31
N CYS A 26 22.55 0.75 7.18
CA CYS A 26 22.85 -0.36 8.08
C CYS A 26 24.12 -1.14 7.69
N ASN A 27 24.93 -0.63 6.79
CA ASN A 27 26.10 -1.34 6.20
C ASN A 27 25.72 -2.68 5.54
N LEU A 28 24.51 -2.78 4.99
CA LEU A 28 24.00 -3.92 4.25
C LEU A 28 24.02 -3.60 2.75
N SER A 29 25.10 -3.96 2.07
CA SER A 29 25.28 -3.67 0.65
C SER A 29 24.55 -4.69 -0.22
N ILE A 30 23.52 -4.27 -0.94
CA ILE A 30 22.81 -5.09 -1.92
C ILE A 30 23.43 -4.87 -3.30
N LYS A 31 23.86 -5.96 -3.96
CA LYS A 31 24.28 -5.92 -5.36
C LYS A 31 23.04 -5.62 -6.22
N ASN A 32 22.88 -4.39 -6.65
CA ASN A 32 21.76 -4.00 -7.49
C ASN A 32 22.25 -3.81 -8.94
N SER A 33 21.90 -4.73 -9.83
CA SER A 33 22.01 -4.49 -11.27
C SER A 33 20.64 -4.06 -11.80
N LYS A 34 20.60 -3.08 -12.70
CA LYS A 34 19.35 -2.55 -13.27
C LYS A 34 18.45 -3.61 -13.93
N ARG A 35 18.98 -4.79 -14.22
CA ARG A 35 18.30 -5.89 -14.94
C ARG A 35 18.05 -7.14 -14.11
N ASN A 36 18.64 -7.28 -12.91
CA ASN A 36 18.49 -8.48 -12.09
C ASN A 36 17.42 -8.27 -11.01
N TYR A 37 16.39 -9.10 -11.05
CA TYR A 37 15.35 -9.15 -10.01
C TYR A 37 15.76 -9.95 -8.78
N ILE A 38 16.85 -10.70 -8.84
CA ILE A 38 17.43 -11.49 -7.75
C ILE A 38 18.81 -10.96 -7.42
N SER A 39 19.09 -10.80 -6.13
CA SER A 39 20.35 -10.29 -5.61
C SER A 39 20.64 -10.88 -4.23
N GLU A 40 21.72 -10.41 -3.60
CA GLU A 40 22.12 -10.79 -2.25
C GLU A 40 22.65 -9.60 -1.47
N ILE A 41 22.61 -9.68 -0.15
CA ILE A 41 23.31 -8.75 0.74
C ILE A 41 24.70 -9.31 0.97
N LYS A 42 25.75 -8.59 0.55
CA LYS A 42 27.14 -9.08 0.54
C LYS A 42 27.65 -9.49 1.95
N ASN A 43 27.30 -8.72 2.97
CA ASN A 43 27.83 -8.89 4.33
C ASN A 43 26.82 -9.55 5.28
N PHE A 44 25.87 -10.31 4.72
CA PHE A 44 24.83 -10.97 5.49
C PHE A 44 24.39 -12.26 4.81
N ASN A 45 24.86 -13.40 5.26
CA ASN A 45 24.57 -14.73 4.68
C ASN A 45 23.91 -15.63 5.74
N PRO A 46 23.05 -16.57 5.31
CA PRO A 46 22.58 -16.85 3.93
C PRO A 46 21.33 -16.03 3.59
N ASN A 47 21.34 -15.33 2.47
CA ASN A 47 20.20 -14.52 2.03
C ASN A 47 20.04 -14.47 0.51
N GLU A 48 18.81 -14.19 0.08
CA GLU A 48 18.42 -13.88 -1.29
C GLU A 48 17.49 -12.66 -1.26
N VAL A 49 17.80 -11.63 -2.04
CA VAL A 49 16.98 -10.42 -2.17
C VAL A 49 16.23 -10.49 -3.48
N ILE A 50 14.91 -10.39 -3.43
CA ILE A 50 14.02 -10.48 -4.59
C ILE A 50 13.32 -9.15 -4.77
N PHE A 51 13.50 -8.53 -5.95
CA PHE A 51 12.81 -7.30 -6.32
C PHE A 51 11.50 -7.63 -7.03
N SER A 52 10.37 -7.22 -6.47
CA SER A 52 9.04 -7.41 -7.05
C SER A 52 8.12 -6.22 -6.81
N HIS A 53 6.93 -6.26 -7.40
CA HIS A 53 5.95 -5.22 -7.16
C HIS A 53 5.53 -5.20 -5.67
N ALA A 54 5.33 -4.01 -5.09
CA ALA A 54 5.06 -3.89 -3.65
C ALA A 54 3.83 -4.71 -3.19
N ARG A 55 2.77 -4.81 -4.00
CA ARG A 55 1.59 -5.65 -3.73
C ARG A 55 1.96 -7.14 -3.72
N GLU A 56 2.73 -7.58 -4.69
CA GLU A 56 3.20 -8.96 -4.78
C GLU A 56 4.05 -9.38 -3.57
N ILE A 57 4.82 -8.46 -2.97
CA ILE A 57 5.58 -8.75 -1.75
C ILE A 57 4.64 -9.19 -0.62
N VAL A 58 3.48 -8.55 -0.46
CA VAL A 58 2.48 -8.92 0.55
C VAL A 58 1.94 -10.33 0.29
N GLU A 59 1.58 -10.65 -0.94
CA GLU A 59 1.07 -11.96 -1.32
C GLU A 59 2.12 -13.06 -1.08
N ARG A 60 3.37 -12.81 -1.48
CA ARG A 60 4.49 -13.74 -1.34
C ARG A 60 4.97 -13.94 0.10
N LEU A 61 4.73 -12.99 0.99
CA LEU A 61 4.91 -13.20 2.43
C LEU A 61 3.81 -14.11 3.00
N ALA A 62 2.59 -13.96 2.54
CA ALA A 62 1.46 -14.75 3.03
C ALA A 62 1.53 -16.21 2.59
N ASP A 63 2.03 -16.51 1.38
CA ASP A 63 2.24 -17.86 0.84
C ASP A 63 3.58 -18.47 1.26
N ASN A 64 4.42 -17.70 1.97
CA ASN A 64 5.76 -18.07 2.47
C ASN A 64 6.83 -18.27 1.39
N SER A 65 6.66 -17.73 0.20
CA SER A 65 7.71 -17.64 -0.81
C SER A 65 8.73 -16.53 -0.51
N LEU A 66 8.39 -15.59 0.38
CA LEU A 66 9.28 -14.64 1.05
C LEU A 66 9.22 -14.81 2.57
N ASP A 67 10.32 -14.48 3.25
CA ASP A 67 10.43 -14.54 4.71
C ASP A 67 10.22 -13.18 5.37
N ILE A 68 10.78 -12.13 4.77
CA ILE A 68 10.68 -10.73 5.20
C ILE A 68 10.59 -9.83 3.97
N GLY A 69 9.97 -8.67 4.09
CA GLY A 69 9.90 -7.72 2.98
C GLY A 69 9.56 -6.31 3.41
N ILE A 70 9.78 -5.36 2.51
CA ILE A 70 9.31 -3.97 2.64
C ILE A 70 8.18 -3.74 1.65
N SER A 71 7.05 -3.26 2.16
CA SER A 71 5.89 -2.88 1.34
C SER A 71 5.09 -1.75 2.01
N GLY A 72 4.05 -1.24 1.34
CA GLY A 72 3.15 -0.25 1.91
C GLY A 72 2.17 -0.85 2.91
N TYR A 73 1.89 -0.12 4.00
CA TYR A 73 0.87 -0.52 4.97
C TYR A 73 -0.53 -0.57 4.35
N ASP A 74 -0.82 0.34 3.42
CA ASP A 74 -2.03 0.35 2.60
C ASP A 74 -2.22 -0.96 1.82
N LEU A 75 -1.16 -1.46 1.18
CA LEU A 75 -1.20 -2.69 0.41
C LEU A 75 -1.45 -3.93 1.28
N LEU A 76 -0.86 -3.95 2.49
CA LEU A 76 -1.17 -4.99 3.47
C LEU A 76 -2.64 -4.91 3.91
N LYS A 77 -3.15 -3.72 4.19
CA LYS A 77 -4.53 -3.53 4.65
C LYS A 77 -5.57 -3.74 3.56
N GLU A 78 -5.21 -3.48 2.31
CA GLU A 78 -6.05 -3.79 1.15
C GLU A 78 -6.16 -5.29 0.88
N SER A 79 -5.18 -6.08 1.29
CA SER A 79 -5.19 -7.52 1.06
C SER A 79 -6.29 -8.23 1.87
N LEU A 80 -6.70 -9.41 1.42
CA LEU A 80 -7.74 -10.19 2.08
C LEU A 80 -7.34 -10.55 3.53
N PRO A 81 -8.30 -10.69 4.46
CA PRO A 81 -8.03 -11.05 5.86
C PRO A 81 -7.19 -12.32 6.02
N GLY A 82 -7.37 -13.32 5.13
CA GLY A 82 -6.57 -14.55 5.10
C GLY A 82 -5.09 -14.31 4.81
N ILE A 83 -4.77 -13.30 3.99
CA ILE A 83 -3.40 -12.85 3.71
C ILE A 83 -2.84 -12.11 4.92
N GLN A 84 -3.58 -11.12 5.43
CA GLN A 84 -3.14 -10.29 6.56
C GLN A 84 -2.80 -11.11 7.81
N LYS A 85 -3.59 -12.12 8.13
CA LYS A 85 -3.36 -12.97 9.32
C LYS A 85 -2.04 -13.75 9.28
N ASN A 86 -1.49 -14.00 8.09
CA ASN A 86 -0.23 -14.72 7.89
C ASN A 86 1.01 -13.81 7.98
N ILE A 87 0.82 -12.51 8.06
CA ILE A 87 1.89 -11.51 8.05
C ILE A 87 1.92 -10.80 9.41
N GLN A 88 3.14 -10.52 9.88
CA GLN A 88 3.40 -9.66 11.03
C GLN A 88 4.00 -8.35 10.54
N VAL A 89 3.41 -7.22 10.93
CA VAL A 89 4.05 -5.91 10.82
C VAL A 89 5.10 -5.81 11.93
N PHE A 90 6.36 -5.70 11.55
CA PHE A 90 7.44 -5.54 12.52
C PHE A 90 7.59 -4.08 12.94
N SER A 91 7.65 -3.18 11.97
CA SER A 91 7.69 -1.73 12.20
C SER A 91 7.18 -0.96 10.98
N ARG A 92 6.71 0.24 11.22
CA ARG A 92 6.51 1.25 10.18
C ARG A 92 7.82 1.99 9.97
N LEU A 93 8.11 2.40 8.75
CA LEU A 93 9.32 3.12 8.38
C LEU A 93 9.00 4.61 8.18
N ASN A 94 9.98 5.46 8.44
CA ASN A 94 9.83 6.92 8.33
C ASN A 94 9.95 7.42 6.87
N PHE A 95 9.31 6.70 5.94
CA PHE A 95 9.19 7.10 4.53
C PHE A 95 7.97 6.44 3.86
N GLY A 96 7.67 6.87 2.63
CA GLY A 96 6.53 6.36 1.88
C GLY A 96 5.19 6.78 2.49
N PHE A 97 5.16 7.93 3.19
CA PHE A 97 3.93 8.47 3.76
C PHE A 97 2.93 8.82 2.68
N ALA A 98 1.70 8.39 2.90
CA ALA A 98 0.58 8.69 2.05
C ALA A 98 -0.73 8.51 2.84
N VAL A 99 -1.81 9.10 2.32
CA VAL A 99 -3.16 8.97 2.87
C VAL A 99 -4.07 8.45 1.79
N LEU A 100 -4.92 7.48 2.12
CA LEU A 100 -5.98 7.02 1.25
C LEU A 100 -7.20 7.92 1.43
N VAL A 101 -7.69 8.49 0.33
CA VAL A 101 -8.70 9.55 0.36
C VAL A 101 -9.84 9.29 -0.62
N VAL A 102 -11.00 9.88 -0.33
CA VAL A 102 -12.11 10.04 -1.29
C VAL A 102 -11.98 11.41 -1.93
N ALA A 103 -11.95 11.46 -3.25
CA ALA A 103 -11.88 12.70 -4.00
C ALA A 103 -12.99 12.79 -5.05
N VAL A 104 -13.50 14.01 -5.20
CA VAL A 104 -14.59 14.38 -6.11
C VAL A 104 -14.13 15.49 -7.05
N PRO A 105 -14.77 15.69 -8.22
CA PRO A 105 -14.52 16.84 -9.09
C PRO A 105 -14.73 18.18 -8.35
N ASP A 106 -13.85 19.15 -8.58
CA ASP A 106 -13.98 20.49 -8.01
C ASP A 106 -15.31 21.17 -8.35
N ALA A 107 -15.88 20.82 -9.50
CA ALA A 107 -17.17 21.32 -9.96
C ALA A 107 -18.37 20.89 -9.08
N TRP A 108 -18.22 19.86 -8.25
CA TRP A 108 -19.25 19.39 -7.32
C TRP A 108 -19.25 20.23 -6.05
N ILE A 109 -19.59 21.52 -6.15
CA ILE A 109 -19.43 22.53 -5.11
C ILE A 109 -20.17 22.14 -3.82
N ASP A 110 -21.36 21.58 -3.95
CA ASP A 110 -22.24 21.23 -2.81
C ASP A 110 -21.85 19.91 -2.11
N VAL A 111 -20.95 19.11 -2.68
CA VAL A 111 -20.51 17.84 -2.12
C VAL A 111 -19.25 18.04 -1.27
N GLN A 112 -19.40 18.23 0.03
CA GLN A 112 -18.29 18.53 0.94
C GLN A 112 -17.87 17.32 1.81
N THR A 113 -18.80 16.40 2.06
CA THR A 113 -18.65 15.26 2.99
C THR A 113 -19.12 13.95 2.34
N ILE A 114 -18.89 12.83 3.01
CA ILE A 114 -19.44 11.53 2.57
C ILE A 114 -20.97 11.50 2.71
N ALA A 115 -21.55 12.24 3.64
CA ALA A 115 -23.00 12.35 3.76
C ALA A 115 -23.63 12.99 2.52
N ASP A 116 -23.01 14.05 1.99
CA ASP A 116 -23.47 14.66 0.74
C ASP A 116 -23.39 13.70 -0.45
N LEU A 117 -22.36 12.82 -0.47
CA LEU A 117 -22.28 11.74 -1.46
C LEU A 117 -23.39 10.70 -1.32
N GLU A 118 -23.81 10.41 -0.08
CA GLU A 118 -24.92 9.50 0.16
C GLU A 118 -26.21 10.05 -0.45
N GLU A 119 -26.52 11.33 -0.22
CA GLU A 119 -27.69 12.01 -0.80
C GLU A 119 -27.68 11.92 -2.33
N ILE A 120 -26.56 12.28 -2.97
CA ILE A 120 -26.40 12.17 -4.43
C ILE A 120 -26.57 10.72 -4.91
N SER A 121 -26.08 9.74 -4.17
CA SER A 121 -26.18 8.33 -4.55
C SER A 121 -27.63 7.84 -4.58
N PHE A 122 -28.48 8.36 -3.69
CA PHE A 122 -29.93 8.13 -3.71
C PHE A 122 -30.62 8.86 -4.86
N GLU A 123 -30.25 10.12 -5.14
CA GLU A 123 -30.76 10.83 -6.31
C GLU A 123 -30.46 10.12 -7.62
N PHE A 124 -29.27 9.55 -7.77
CA PHE A 124 -28.89 8.76 -8.95
C PHE A 124 -29.80 7.55 -9.12
N LYS A 125 -30.12 6.89 -8.03
CA LYS A 125 -31.07 5.76 -8.03
C LYS A 125 -32.48 6.20 -8.41
N ASP A 126 -32.98 7.27 -7.79
CA ASP A 126 -34.34 7.76 -8.01
C ASP A 126 -34.55 8.29 -9.44
N LYS A 127 -33.52 8.91 -10.03
CA LYS A 127 -33.51 9.37 -11.42
C LYS A 127 -33.21 8.24 -12.44
N ASN A 128 -33.10 6.99 -12.00
CA ASN A 128 -32.72 5.83 -12.83
C ASN A 128 -31.37 5.98 -13.58
N ILE A 129 -30.45 6.81 -13.05
CA ILE A 129 -29.10 6.97 -13.60
C ILE A 129 -28.24 5.75 -13.25
N GLY A 130 -28.55 5.08 -12.14
CA GLY A 130 -27.85 3.91 -11.63
C GLY A 130 -27.14 4.16 -10.32
N LYS A 131 -26.11 3.36 -10.02
CA LYS A 131 -25.32 3.52 -8.80
C LYS A 131 -24.15 4.45 -9.02
N LEU A 132 -23.78 5.23 -8.00
CA LEU A 132 -22.58 6.06 -7.99
C LEU A 132 -21.33 5.21 -8.30
N ARG A 133 -20.57 5.55 -9.34
CA ARG A 133 -19.36 4.80 -9.75
C ARG A 133 -18.14 5.36 -9.00
N VAL A 134 -17.40 4.47 -8.34
CA VAL A 134 -16.21 4.79 -7.55
C VAL A 134 -15.00 4.10 -8.18
N ALA A 135 -14.11 4.85 -8.83
CA ALA A 135 -12.88 4.28 -9.37
C ALA A 135 -11.83 4.15 -8.27
N THR A 136 -11.23 2.96 -8.16
CA THR A 136 -10.26 2.68 -7.10
C THR A 136 -9.31 1.54 -7.43
N LYS A 137 -8.11 1.59 -6.81
CA LYS A 137 -7.15 0.47 -6.71
C LYS A 137 -7.23 -0.24 -5.35
N TYR A 138 -8.11 0.26 -4.45
CA TYR A 138 -8.25 -0.18 -3.06
C TYR A 138 -9.71 -0.53 -2.72
N PRO A 139 -10.33 -1.49 -3.45
CA PRO A 139 -11.75 -1.77 -3.30
C PRO A 139 -12.14 -2.25 -1.89
N ASN A 140 -11.30 -3.06 -1.23
CA ASN A 140 -11.61 -3.58 0.11
C ASN A 140 -11.62 -2.47 1.17
N LEU A 141 -10.58 -1.64 1.19
CA LEU A 141 -10.48 -0.51 2.11
C LEU A 141 -11.56 0.53 1.85
N THR A 142 -11.80 0.85 0.58
CA THR A 142 -12.84 1.79 0.16
C THR A 142 -14.22 1.30 0.58
N ASN A 143 -14.53 0.02 0.32
CA ASN A 143 -15.81 -0.59 0.71
C ASN A 143 -16.05 -0.48 2.22
N ASN A 144 -15.06 -0.88 3.01
CA ASN A 144 -15.17 -0.82 4.46
C ASN A 144 -15.38 0.61 4.97
N PHE A 145 -14.69 1.58 4.38
CA PHE A 145 -14.83 2.98 4.75
C PHE A 145 -16.21 3.54 4.36
N LEU A 146 -16.61 3.42 3.10
CA LEU A 146 -17.88 3.97 2.62
C LEU A 146 -19.07 3.36 3.35
N LEU A 147 -19.08 2.04 3.58
CA LEU A 147 -20.12 1.38 4.38
C LEU A 147 -20.14 1.87 5.83
N SER A 148 -18.98 2.11 6.43
CA SER A 148 -18.90 2.64 7.81
C SER A 148 -19.47 4.06 7.94
N LYS A 149 -19.52 4.81 6.82
CA LYS A 149 -20.09 6.15 6.70
C LYS A 149 -21.54 6.16 6.23
N GLY A 150 -22.15 5.00 6.00
CA GLY A 150 -23.55 4.87 5.57
C GLY A 150 -23.74 4.86 4.05
N LEU A 151 -22.73 5.20 3.24
CA LEU A 151 -22.86 5.20 1.78
C LEU A 151 -23.02 3.75 1.27
N THR A 152 -24.16 3.44 0.62
CA THR A 152 -24.51 2.08 0.18
C THR A 152 -24.82 1.94 -1.30
N GLN A 153 -25.21 3.04 -1.97
CA GLN A 153 -25.66 3.04 -3.38
C GLN A 153 -24.52 3.37 -4.33
N TYR A 154 -23.47 2.54 -4.34
CA TYR A 154 -22.32 2.69 -5.25
C TYR A 154 -21.94 1.37 -5.91
N LYS A 155 -21.08 1.48 -6.93
CA LYS A 155 -20.39 0.34 -7.56
C LYS A 155 -18.94 0.71 -7.84
N PHE A 156 -18.05 -0.27 -7.75
CA PHE A 156 -16.65 -0.06 -8.07
C PHE A 156 -16.37 -0.13 -9.56
N VAL A 157 -15.47 0.75 -9.98
CA VAL A 157 -14.79 0.70 -11.27
C VAL A 157 -13.32 0.41 -11.00
N ASN A 158 -12.80 -0.68 -11.54
CA ASN A 158 -11.42 -1.07 -11.32
C ASN A 158 -10.49 -0.12 -12.09
N SER A 159 -9.59 0.55 -11.37
CA SER A 159 -8.58 1.41 -11.95
C SER A 159 -7.24 0.69 -12.06
N LEU A 160 -6.71 0.59 -13.27
CA LEU A 160 -5.40 -0.01 -13.54
C LEU A 160 -4.26 1.02 -13.53
N GLY A 161 -4.57 2.31 -13.63
CA GLY A 161 -3.63 3.43 -13.64
C GLY A 161 -4.36 4.75 -13.77
N SER A 162 -3.69 5.87 -13.51
CA SER A 162 -4.22 7.23 -13.69
C SER A 162 -5.69 7.40 -13.22
N THR A 163 -5.95 7.00 -11.97
CA THR A 163 -7.32 6.98 -11.40
C THR A 163 -7.96 8.38 -11.44
N GLU A 164 -7.14 9.43 -11.34
CA GLU A 164 -7.54 10.83 -11.32
C GLU A 164 -8.25 11.33 -12.60
N ILE A 165 -8.13 10.61 -13.73
CA ILE A 165 -8.82 11.01 -14.98
C ILE A 165 -10.21 10.41 -15.13
N TYR A 166 -10.56 9.38 -14.36
CA TYR A 166 -11.80 8.63 -14.50
C TYR A 166 -13.07 9.49 -14.42
N PRO A 167 -13.17 10.50 -13.52
CA PRO A 167 -14.33 11.38 -13.46
C PRO A 167 -14.51 12.27 -14.69
N PHE A 168 -13.44 12.48 -15.48
CA PHE A 168 -13.47 13.34 -16.67
C PHE A 168 -13.57 12.56 -17.99
N THR A 169 -13.62 11.22 -17.90
CA THR A 169 -13.71 10.33 -19.05
C THR A 169 -14.96 9.44 -18.99
N ASP A 170 -15.97 9.87 -18.24
CA ASP A 170 -17.24 9.18 -18.02
C ASP A 170 -17.10 7.73 -17.53
N GLN A 171 -16.04 7.41 -16.82
CA GLN A 171 -15.81 6.09 -16.27
C GLN A 171 -16.28 5.96 -14.82
N SER A 172 -16.22 7.05 -14.05
CA SER A 172 -16.72 7.11 -12.67
C SER A 172 -17.11 8.53 -12.31
N GLU A 173 -17.88 8.71 -11.25
CA GLU A 173 -18.23 10.02 -10.71
C GLU A 173 -17.19 10.50 -9.71
N ILE A 174 -16.65 9.59 -8.90
CA ILE A 174 -15.68 9.88 -7.85
C ILE A 174 -14.55 8.86 -7.88
N ILE A 175 -13.50 9.16 -7.12
CA ILE A 175 -12.37 8.24 -6.97
C ILE A 175 -12.02 8.02 -5.50
N THR A 176 -11.37 6.90 -5.22
CA THR A 176 -10.51 6.76 -4.05
C THR A 176 -9.10 6.41 -4.50
N ASP A 177 -8.13 7.15 -4.03
CA ASP A 177 -6.73 6.92 -4.38
C ASP A 177 -5.80 7.31 -3.22
N ILE A 178 -4.55 6.92 -3.33
CA ILE A 178 -3.53 7.23 -2.34
C ILE A 178 -2.77 8.49 -2.73
N THR A 179 -2.62 9.43 -1.82
CA THR A 179 -1.91 10.67 -2.07
C THR A 179 -0.95 11.03 -0.93
N SER A 180 0.17 11.67 -1.28
CA SER A 180 1.12 12.19 -0.28
C SER A 180 0.85 13.67 0.03
N THR A 181 0.57 14.48 -0.99
CA THR A 181 0.43 15.93 -0.90
C THR A 181 -0.88 16.46 -1.47
N GLY A 182 -1.68 15.63 -2.11
CA GLY A 182 -2.87 16.05 -2.85
C GLY A 182 -2.57 16.77 -4.17
N SER A 183 -1.31 17.03 -4.52
CA SER A 183 -0.94 17.83 -5.70
C SER A 183 -1.45 17.23 -7.02
N THR A 184 -1.36 15.92 -7.20
CA THR A 184 -1.87 15.25 -8.40
C THR A 184 -3.39 15.38 -8.51
N LEU A 185 -4.12 15.23 -7.40
CA LEU A 185 -5.57 15.42 -7.38
C LEU A 185 -5.94 16.85 -7.79
N LYS A 186 -5.30 17.84 -7.15
CA LYS A 186 -5.54 19.27 -7.46
C LYS A 186 -5.19 19.61 -8.91
N ALA A 187 -4.08 19.10 -9.45
CA ALA A 187 -3.69 19.29 -10.83
C ALA A 187 -4.73 18.73 -11.83
N ASN A 188 -5.48 17.70 -11.42
CA ASN A 188 -6.56 17.09 -12.19
C ASN A 188 -7.96 17.59 -11.77
N LYS A 189 -8.07 18.75 -11.15
CA LYS A 189 -9.36 19.37 -10.74
C LYS A 189 -10.20 18.46 -9.84
N LEU A 190 -9.55 17.76 -8.93
CA LEU A 190 -10.16 16.95 -7.89
C LEU A 190 -9.84 17.53 -6.53
N ARG A 191 -10.79 17.48 -5.61
CA ARG A 191 -10.62 17.82 -4.21
C ARG A 191 -10.98 16.67 -3.30
N ILE A 192 -10.31 16.60 -2.16
CA ILE A 192 -10.56 15.62 -1.11
C ILE A 192 -11.77 16.10 -0.28
N LEU A 193 -12.68 15.19 0.05
CA LEU A 193 -13.78 15.49 0.97
C LEU A 193 -13.27 15.75 2.39
N LYS A 194 -13.97 16.61 3.14
CA LYS A 194 -13.56 17.03 4.49
C LYS A 194 -13.39 15.86 5.47
N ASP A 195 -14.18 14.81 5.31
CA ASP A 195 -14.12 13.58 6.09
C ASP A 195 -13.73 12.36 5.24
N GLY A 196 -13.08 12.62 4.09
CA GLY A 196 -12.74 11.62 3.09
C GLY A 196 -11.38 10.95 3.28
N ASP A 197 -10.58 11.32 4.28
CA ASP A 197 -9.32 10.65 4.61
C ASP A 197 -9.57 9.44 5.53
N PHE A 198 -9.16 8.25 5.13
CA PHE A 198 -9.53 7.04 5.87
C PHE A 198 -8.40 6.05 6.17
N LEU A 199 -7.21 6.23 5.62
CA LEU A 199 -6.06 5.41 5.99
C LEU A 199 -4.76 6.19 5.83
N LYS A 200 -4.03 6.39 6.93
CA LYS A 200 -2.64 6.88 6.90
C LYS A 200 -1.69 5.70 6.71
N SER A 201 -0.93 5.71 5.63
CA SER A 201 0.03 4.67 5.25
C SER A 201 1.46 5.16 5.30
N SER A 202 2.38 4.21 5.46
CA SER A 202 3.82 4.37 5.27
C SER A 202 4.42 3.05 4.84
N ALA A 203 5.68 3.04 4.43
CA ALA A 203 6.42 1.81 4.23
C ALA A 203 6.50 1.01 5.54
N CYS A 204 6.46 -0.33 5.43
CA CYS A 204 6.53 -1.24 6.57
C CYS A 204 7.53 -2.35 6.32
N ILE A 205 8.20 -2.80 7.38
CA ILE A 205 8.87 -4.09 7.40
C ILE A 205 7.83 -5.14 7.80
N LEU A 206 7.63 -6.10 6.92
CA LEU A 206 6.65 -7.18 7.04
C LEU A 206 7.38 -8.52 7.13
N ILE A 207 6.87 -9.45 7.94
CA ILE A 207 7.46 -10.77 8.16
C ILE A 207 6.40 -11.84 7.99
N ALA A 208 6.72 -12.90 7.26
CA ALA A 208 5.89 -14.09 7.19
C ALA A 208 5.87 -14.79 8.56
N LYS A 209 4.70 -14.94 9.19
CA LYS A 209 4.59 -15.54 10.52
C LYS A 209 5.12 -16.98 10.56
N LYS A 210 5.01 -17.72 9.47
CA LYS A 210 5.56 -19.07 9.37
C LYS A 210 7.09 -19.09 9.49
N SER A 211 7.78 -18.08 8.96
CA SER A 211 9.23 -17.96 9.06
C SER A 211 9.70 -17.74 10.51
N LEU A 212 8.86 -17.12 11.35
CA LEU A 212 9.14 -16.95 12.78
C LEU A 212 8.97 -18.23 13.60
N LYS A 213 8.27 -19.25 13.08
CA LYS A 213 8.15 -20.58 13.72
C LYS A 213 9.37 -21.45 13.48
N ASP A 214 10.13 -21.20 12.41
CA ASP A 214 11.42 -21.86 12.15
C ASP A 214 12.51 -21.19 12.98
N LYS A 215 13.10 -21.94 13.93
CA LYS A 215 14.14 -21.41 14.86
C LYS A 215 15.33 -20.80 14.13
N TYR A 216 15.78 -21.42 13.04
CA TYR A 216 16.92 -20.93 12.25
C TYR A 216 16.58 -19.64 11.53
N LYS A 217 15.48 -19.60 10.77
CA LYS A 217 15.03 -18.41 10.07
C LYS A 217 14.74 -17.25 11.02
N LYS A 218 14.07 -17.53 12.14
CA LYS A 218 13.81 -16.54 13.19
C LYS A 218 15.08 -15.88 13.67
N THR A 219 16.13 -16.67 13.96
CA THR A 219 17.41 -16.12 14.43
C THR A 219 18.05 -15.18 13.39
N ILE A 220 18.04 -15.55 12.11
CA ILE A 220 18.63 -14.73 11.05
C ILE A 220 17.80 -13.47 10.81
N ILE A 221 16.46 -13.58 10.78
CA ILE A 221 15.56 -12.44 10.68
C ILE A 221 15.81 -11.44 11.81
N HIS A 222 15.88 -11.91 13.06
CA HIS A 222 16.18 -11.03 14.20
C HIS A 222 17.56 -10.36 14.09
N LYS A 223 18.60 -11.07 13.60
CA LYS A 223 19.91 -10.45 13.33
C LYS A 223 19.81 -9.32 12.31
N LEU A 224 19.07 -9.52 11.23
CA LEU A 224 18.83 -8.50 10.19
C LEU A 224 18.10 -7.28 10.77
N LEU A 225 17.00 -7.52 11.48
CA LEU A 225 16.17 -6.47 12.07
C LEU A 225 16.92 -5.66 13.13
N ASN A 226 17.75 -6.31 13.95
CA ASN A 226 18.59 -5.61 14.93
C ASN A 226 19.63 -4.70 14.27
N LYS A 227 20.16 -5.08 13.10
CA LYS A 227 21.02 -4.18 12.32
C LYS A 227 20.24 -2.97 11.81
N ILE A 228 19.00 -3.17 11.34
CA ILE A 228 18.16 -2.08 10.83
C ILE A 228 17.73 -1.13 11.96
N LYS A 229 17.39 -1.63 13.16
CA LYS A 229 16.98 -0.80 14.30
C LYS A 229 18.09 0.04 14.92
N LYS A 230 19.33 -0.44 14.91
CA LYS A 230 20.48 0.26 15.54
C LYS A 230 20.91 1.53 14.79
N THR A 231 20.26 1.91 13.72
CA THR A 231 20.59 3.12 12.96
C THR A 231 19.77 4.29 13.51
N PRO A 232 20.40 5.40 13.99
CA PRO A 232 19.76 6.48 14.78
C PRO A 232 18.54 7.16 14.12
N GLU A 233 18.43 7.13 12.80
CA GLU A 233 17.31 7.71 12.04
C GLU A 233 16.09 6.77 11.89
N ASN A 234 16.13 5.58 12.48
CA ASN A 234 15.06 4.59 12.47
C ASN A 234 14.45 4.39 13.87
N GLU A 235 14.56 5.37 14.76
CA GLU A 235 13.78 5.40 15.99
C GLU A 235 12.29 5.59 15.62
N PHE A 236 11.50 4.58 15.97
CA PHE A 236 10.08 4.40 15.63
C PHE A 236 9.19 4.82 16.78
#